data_95d473ead6752f9c25fc24b756356086
#
_entry.id   95d473ead6752f9c25fc24b756356086
#
_cell.length_a   1.000
_cell.length_b   1.000
_cell.length_c   1.000
_cell.angle_alpha   90.00
_cell.angle_beta   90.00
_cell.angle_gamma   90.00
#
_symmetry.space_group_name_H-M   'P 1'
#
loop_
_entity.id
_entity.type
_entity.pdbx_description
1 polymer ?
#
loop_
_entity_poly.entity_id
_entity_poly.type
_entity_poly.pdbx_seq_one_letter_code
_entity_poly.pdbx_strand_id
1 'polypeptide(L)'
;MKIAVIGTGIAGNVAARELCRDHEITVFEAANHVGGHTHTHSIDDNGRPLAIDTGFIVFNDWTYPNFIALLDELGVSSQPSEMSFGVKCERTGLEYKGHTLNTLFAQRRNLLRPSFHRMLRDIVRFNREARSLLEAGDDSLTLGDYLHNNHYSTAFTDYYIIPMGAAIWSAEPRRMLSFPASSFARFFANHGLLNIKNRPQWRVIRGGSRSYVDKLTAPFRQQIRLNTPVTGIRRHATHVEVSSPGNGRERFDHVFIACHSDQALAMLRDASPLEREVLSAIPYQHNDVVLHTDTSLLPRRRLAWSAWNYHRLAGDQDAVAVTYNMNLLQGLSTQQTYLVTLNNSAAIDPDKIIKRLSYDHPVFTQEGIKAQQRQAEINGLRRSYFCGAYWRYGFHEDGVVSALNALAHFREKDSEQQLPLSRAS
;
A
#
# COMPACT_ATOMS: atom_id res chain seq x y z
N MET A 1 9.25 -18.89 -24.41
CA MET A 1 7.84 -18.46 -24.63
C MET A 1 7.79 -16.94 -24.72
N LYS A 2 6.73 -16.40 -25.33
CA LYS A 2 6.46 -14.97 -25.38
C LYS A 2 5.43 -14.59 -24.33
N ILE A 3 5.77 -13.74 -23.37
CA ILE A 3 4.93 -13.45 -22.19
C ILE A 3 4.66 -11.95 -22.09
N ALA A 4 3.40 -11.59 -21.91
CA ALA A 4 3.00 -10.22 -21.61
C ALA A 4 2.97 -10.01 -20.08
N VAL A 5 3.49 -8.87 -19.64
CA VAL A 5 3.34 -8.39 -18.23
C VAL A 5 2.64 -7.05 -18.27
N ILE A 6 1.54 -6.90 -17.53
CA ILE A 6 0.70 -5.71 -17.53
C ILE A 6 0.81 -4.98 -16.21
N GLY A 7 1.41 -3.79 -16.24
CA GLY A 7 1.71 -2.97 -15.07
C GLY A 7 3.16 -3.09 -14.60
N THR A 8 3.74 -1.94 -14.23
CA THR A 8 5.12 -1.83 -13.73
C THR A 8 5.19 -1.46 -12.25
N GLY A 9 4.15 -1.75 -11.47
CA GLY A 9 4.22 -1.75 -10.01
C GLY A 9 5.21 -2.80 -9.51
N ILE A 10 5.45 -2.85 -8.20
CA ILE A 10 6.41 -3.80 -7.62
C ILE A 10 6.15 -5.25 -8.05
N ALA A 11 4.88 -5.70 -8.08
CA ALA A 11 4.53 -7.05 -8.47
C ALA A 11 4.89 -7.34 -9.94
N GLY A 12 4.55 -6.42 -10.85
CA GLY A 12 4.87 -6.58 -12.27
C GLY A 12 6.35 -6.55 -12.55
N ASN A 13 7.09 -5.66 -11.89
CA ASN A 13 8.55 -5.59 -12.06
C ASN A 13 9.27 -6.83 -11.50
N VAL A 14 8.82 -7.40 -10.38
CA VAL A 14 9.36 -8.66 -9.85
C VAL A 14 9.06 -9.81 -10.81
N ALA A 15 7.82 -9.93 -11.29
CA ALA A 15 7.45 -10.95 -12.26
C ALA A 15 8.26 -10.81 -13.56
N ALA A 16 8.36 -9.62 -14.12
CA ALA A 16 9.10 -9.35 -15.35
C ALA A 16 10.60 -9.68 -15.22
N ARG A 17 11.23 -9.33 -14.09
CA ARG A 17 12.63 -9.65 -13.82
C ARG A 17 12.92 -11.15 -13.80
N GLU A 18 12.05 -11.91 -13.17
CA GLU A 18 12.21 -13.36 -13.13
C GLU A 18 11.95 -14.00 -14.51
N LEU A 19 10.91 -13.56 -15.19
CA LEU A 19 10.53 -14.10 -16.49
C LEU A 19 11.54 -13.77 -17.62
N CYS A 20 12.16 -12.59 -17.59
CA CYS A 20 13.09 -12.17 -18.64
C CYS A 20 14.40 -12.98 -18.69
N ARG A 21 14.65 -13.83 -17.71
CA ARG A 21 15.82 -14.72 -17.69
C ARG A 21 15.72 -15.85 -18.72
N ASP A 22 14.50 -16.35 -18.92
CA ASP A 22 14.26 -17.55 -19.72
C ASP A 22 13.23 -17.35 -20.85
N HIS A 23 12.57 -16.18 -20.90
CA HIS A 23 11.47 -15.93 -21.80
C HIS A 23 11.58 -14.56 -22.48
N GLU A 24 10.99 -14.44 -23.67
CA GLU A 24 10.76 -13.16 -24.34
C GLU A 24 9.60 -12.46 -23.66
N ILE A 25 9.84 -11.27 -23.09
CA ILE A 25 8.79 -10.53 -22.40
C ILE A 25 8.47 -9.22 -23.13
N THR A 26 7.22 -8.77 -22.96
CA THR A 26 6.79 -7.40 -23.26
C THR A 26 6.05 -6.87 -22.04
N VAL A 27 6.49 -5.73 -21.51
CA VAL A 27 5.89 -5.11 -20.34
C VAL A 27 5.10 -3.88 -20.78
N PHE A 28 3.81 -3.85 -20.45
CA PHE A 28 2.90 -2.75 -20.78
C PHE A 28 2.67 -1.88 -19.54
N GLU A 29 2.90 -0.58 -19.67
CA GLU A 29 2.64 0.42 -18.64
C GLU A 29 1.76 1.54 -19.17
N ALA A 30 0.65 1.81 -18.49
CA ALA A 30 -0.27 2.86 -18.90
C ALA A 30 0.27 4.27 -18.62
N ALA A 31 1.06 4.41 -17.55
CA ALA A 31 1.66 5.69 -17.16
C ALA A 31 2.89 6.06 -18.00
N ASN A 32 3.33 7.30 -17.85
CA ASN A 32 4.57 7.81 -18.47
C ASN A 32 5.82 7.50 -17.64
N HIS A 33 5.70 6.72 -16.57
CA HIS A 33 6.80 6.32 -15.68
C HIS A 33 6.66 4.88 -15.22
N VAL A 34 7.77 4.27 -14.85
CA VAL A 34 7.84 2.92 -14.27
C VAL A 34 7.76 3.01 -12.76
N GLY A 35 7.10 2.02 -12.12
CA GLY A 35 7.10 1.87 -10.67
C GLY A 35 5.72 1.85 -10.01
N GLY A 36 4.66 2.25 -10.70
CA GLY A 36 3.33 2.35 -10.13
C GLY A 36 3.31 3.30 -8.93
N HIS A 37 2.96 2.81 -7.73
CA HIS A 37 3.00 3.59 -6.48
C HIS A 37 4.43 3.93 -6.00
N THR A 38 5.47 3.33 -6.57
CA THR A 38 6.85 3.80 -6.37
C THR A 38 7.06 5.02 -7.27
N HIS A 39 6.84 6.19 -6.70
CA HIS A 39 6.86 7.44 -7.47
C HIS A 39 7.70 8.49 -6.75
N THR A 40 8.94 8.63 -7.17
CA THR A 40 9.91 9.62 -6.64
C THR A 40 9.94 10.84 -7.54
N HIS A 41 9.75 12.02 -6.96
CA HIS A 41 9.85 13.31 -7.64
C HIS A 41 11.18 13.97 -7.36
N SER A 42 11.83 14.45 -8.41
CA SER A 42 13.03 15.29 -8.29
C SER A 42 12.60 16.75 -8.09
N ILE A 43 12.97 17.33 -6.96
CA ILE A 43 12.68 18.71 -6.59
C ILE A 43 14.01 19.47 -6.54
N ASP A 44 14.02 20.71 -7.00
CA ASP A 44 15.14 21.61 -6.75
C ASP A 44 14.94 22.33 -5.42
N ASP A 45 15.80 22.04 -4.45
CA ASP A 45 15.85 22.72 -3.16
C ASP A 45 17.04 23.67 -3.14
N ASN A 46 16.84 24.89 -3.69
CA ASN A 46 17.86 25.94 -3.77
C ASN A 46 19.15 25.47 -4.49
N GLY A 47 19.02 24.87 -5.66
CA GLY A 47 20.13 24.38 -6.48
C GLY A 47 20.63 22.98 -6.06
N ARG A 48 19.95 22.30 -5.13
CA ARG A 48 20.27 20.93 -4.72
C ARG A 48 19.14 19.99 -5.15
N PRO A 49 19.43 18.95 -5.94
CA PRO A 49 18.43 17.97 -6.31
C PRO A 49 18.01 17.17 -5.07
N LEU A 50 16.70 17.12 -4.83
CA LEU A 50 16.07 16.40 -3.74
C LEU A 50 15.10 15.38 -4.30
N ALA A 51 15.15 14.13 -3.82
CA ALA A 51 14.24 13.05 -4.21
C ALA A 51 13.17 12.86 -3.13
N ILE A 52 11.91 13.07 -3.48
CA ILE A 52 10.77 12.92 -2.57
C ILE A 52 9.82 11.85 -3.08
N ASP A 53 9.57 10.84 -2.24
CA ASP A 53 8.62 9.76 -2.53
C ASP A 53 7.19 10.19 -2.15
N THR A 54 6.21 9.87 -3.01
CA THR A 54 4.82 10.29 -2.77
C THR A 54 3.83 9.12 -2.65
N GLY A 55 4.21 7.93 -3.05
CA GLY A 55 3.40 6.72 -2.92
C GLY A 55 4.04 5.75 -1.92
N PHE A 56 4.90 4.85 -2.39
CA PHE A 56 5.68 3.98 -1.50
C PHE A 56 6.82 4.77 -0.85
N ILE A 57 6.84 4.81 0.49
CA ILE A 57 7.81 5.61 1.27
C ILE A 57 8.63 4.72 2.22
N VAL A 58 7.98 3.90 3.04
CA VAL A 58 8.59 3.17 4.16
C VAL A 58 8.39 1.67 4.10
N PHE A 59 9.33 0.93 4.65
CA PHE A 59 9.25 -0.49 4.95
C PHE A 59 9.90 -0.77 6.31
N ASN A 60 9.79 -1.98 6.84
CA ASN A 60 10.40 -2.33 8.13
C ASN A 60 11.09 -3.70 8.08
N ASP A 61 11.92 -3.96 9.08
CA ASP A 61 12.77 -5.15 9.18
C ASP A 61 12.04 -6.42 9.66
N TRP A 62 10.74 -6.34 10.03
CA TRP A 62 9.98 -7.52 10.48
C TRP A 62 9.09 -8.12 9.39
N THR A 63 8.42 -7.27 8.64
CA THR A 63 7.31 -7.69 7.76
C THR A 63 7.61 -7.56 6.28
N TYR A 64 8.86 -7.25 5.90
CA TYR A 64 9.30 -7.10 4.51
C TYR A 64 10.47 -8.01 4.12
N PRO A 65 10.47 -9.32 4.48
CA PRO A 65 11.63 -10.18 4.25
C PRO A 65 12.00 -10.36 2.76
N ASN A 66 11.00 -10.53 1.88
CA ASN A 66 11.26 -10.71 0.45
C ASN A 66 11.68 -9.41 -0.23
N PHE A 67 11.10 -8.28 0.18
CA PHE A 67 11.50 -6.98 -0.34
C PHE A 67 12.92 -6.61 0.11
N ILE A 68 13.29 -6.91 1.36
CA ILE A 68 14.65 -6.70 1.86
C ILE A 68 15.65 -7.58 1.09
N ALA A 69 15.35 -8.87 0.90
CA ALA A 69 16.20 -9.76 0.10
C ALA A 69 16.37 -9.24 -1.34
N LEU A 70 15.29 -8.70 -1.93
CA LEU A 70 15.36 -8.07 -3.25
C LEU A 70 16.27 -6.83 -3.25
N LEU A 71 16.17 -5.96 -2.23
CA LEU A 71 17.04 -4.78 -2.11
C LEU A 71 18.52 -5.17 -1.95
N ASP A 72 18.80 -6.20 -1.17
CA ASP A 72 20.15 -6.73 -0.95
C ASP A 72 20.73 -7.29 -2.26
N GLU A 73 19.94 -8.08 -3.01
CA GLU A 73 20.34 -8.61 -4.32
C GLU A 73 20.62 -7.49 -5.33
N LEU A 74 19.84 -6.41 -5.29
CA LEU A 74 20.03 -5.25 -6.15
C LEU A 74 21.15 -4.31 -5.67
N GLY A 75 21.73 -4.54 -4.50
CA GLY A 75 22.70 -3.62 -3.88
C GLY A 75 22.12 -2.25 -3.63
N VAL A 76 20.86 -2.16 -3.16
CA VAL A 76 20.16 -0.91 -2.85
C VAL A 76 20.21 -0.65 -1.35
N SER A 77 20.79 0.47 -0.95
CA SER A 77 20.91 0.84 0.45
C SER A 77 19.65 1.53 0.99
N SER A 78 19.36 1.30 2.26
CA SER A 78 18.30 1.96 3.01
C SER A 78 18.85 2.65 4.25
N GLN A 79 18.03 3.51 4.87
CA GLN A 79 18.37 4.19 6.12
C GLN A 79 17.20 4.15 7.10
N PRO A 80 17.45 4.26 8.42
CA PRO A 80 16.39 4.37 9.42
C PRO A 80 15.46 5.54 9.12
N SER A 81 14.16 5.34 9.40
CA SER A 81 13.11 6.34 9.29
C SER A 81 12.45 6.57 10.63
N GLU A 82 12.04 7.81 10.90
CA GLU A 82 11.15 8.10 12.01
C GLU A 82 9.72 7.73 11.63
N MET A 83 9.11 6.82 12.37
CA MET A 83 7.72 6.43 12.17
C MET A 83 6.88 6.84 13.37
N SER A 84 6.58 8.13 13.44
CA SER A 84 5.73 8.70 14.47
C SER A 84 4.36 9.05 13.91
N PHE A 85 3.34 8.88 14.76
CA PHE A 85 1.95 9.17 14.44
C PHE A 85 1.40 10.25 15.34
N GLY A 86 0.65 11.19 14.77
CA GLY A 86 0.00 12.28 15.49
C GLY A 86 -1.40 12.54 14.96
N VAL A 87 -2.21 13.15 15.81
CA VAL A 87 -3.59 13.52 15.51
C VAL A 87 -3.79 15.01 15.74
N LYS A 88 -4.44 15.68 14.78
CA LYS A 88 -4.96 17.03 14.86
C LYS A 88 -6.48 16.97 14.64
N CYS A 89 -7.25 17.37 15.63
CA CYS A 89 -8.72 17.43 15.55
C CYS A 89 -9.19 18.88 15.54
N GLU A 90 -9.83 19.30 14.47
CA GLU A 90 -10.33 20.68 14.33
C GLU A 90 -11.47 20.98 15.30
N ARG A 91 -12.40 20.03 15.48
CA ARG A 91 -13.59 20.21 16.32
C ARG A 91 -13.25 20.43 17.80
N THR A 92 -12.25 19.73 18.34
CA THR A 92 -11.88 19.80 19.76
C THR A 92 -10.58 20.55 20.02
N GLY A 93 -9.86 20.88 18.96
CA GLY A 93 -8.52 21.43 19.01
C GLY A 93 -7.49 20.51 19.69
N LEU A 94 -7.75 19.18 19.70
CA LEU A 94 -6.80 18.19 20.22
C LEU A 94 -5.62 18.03 19.25
N GLU A 95 -4.40 18.11 19.77
CA GLU A 95 -3.17 17.81 19.05
C GLU A 95 -2.25 16.99 19.96
N TYR A 96 -1.70 15.89 19.44
CA TYR A 96 -0.70 15.08 20.14
C TYR A 96 0.14 14.27 19.15
N LYS A 97 1.33 13.83 19.60
CA LYS A 97 2.21 12.89 18.91
C LYS A 97 2.49 11.70 19.81
N GLY A 98 2.21 10.49 19.36
CA GLY A 98 2.38 9.26 20.11
C GLY A 98 3.82 8.72 20.03
N HIS A 99 4.82 9.48 20.53
CA HIS A 99 6.23 9.05 20.47
C HIS A 99 6.89 9.01 21.86
N THR A 100 6.88 10.11 22.59
CA THR A 100 7.38 10.21 23.96
C THR A 100 6.32 10.85 24.86
N LEU A 101 6.48 10.75 26.19
CA LEU A 101 5.57 11.44 27.12
C LEU A 101 5.54 12.95 26.86
N ASN A 102 6.69 13.55 26.56
CA ASN A 102 6.76 14.96 26.23
C ASN A 102 5.95 15.34 24.99
N THR A 103 6.04 14.56 23.92
CA THR A 103 5.31 14.79 22.67
C THR A 103 3.82 14.42 22.80
N LEU A 104 3.49 13.42 23.58
CA LEU A 104 2.13 13.01 23.90
C LEU A 104 1.36 14.15 24.58
N PHE A 105 2.02 14.85 25.49
CA PHE A 105 1.52 16.04 26.15
C PHE A 105 2.05 17.35 25.50
N ALA A 106 2.25 17.38 24.19
CA ALA A 106 2.65 18.60 23.47
C ALA A 106 1.71 19.77 23.75
N GLN A 107 0.40 19.48 23.90
CA GLN A 107 -0.57 20.38 24.51
C GLN A 107 -0.65 20.11 26.00
N ARG A 108 0.00 20.91 26.86
CA ARG A 108 0.04 20.72 28.32
C ARG A 108 -1.33 20.63 28.97
N ARG A 109 -2.37 21.27 28.38
CA ARG A 109 -3.76 21.18 28.84
C ARG A 109 -4.29 19.74 28.84
N ASN A 110 -3.73 18.84 28.04
CA ASN A 110 -4.12 17.43 27.98
C ASN A 110 -3.76 16.67 29.27
N LEU A 111 -2.84 17.19 30.10
CA LEU A 111 -2.56 16.67 31.45
C LEU A 111 -3.79 16.74 32.38
N LEU A 112 -4.69 17.70 32.16
CA LEU A 112 -5.89 17.94 32.94
C LEU A 112 -7.16 17.39 32.27
N ARG A 113 -7.06 16.69 31.14
CA ARG A 113 -8.21 16.14 30.41
C ARG A 113 -8.47 14.67 30.76
N PRO A 114 -9.55 14.35 31.51
CA PRO A 114 -9.85 12.95 31.88
C PRO A 114 -10.04 12.03 30.65
N SER A 115 -10.69 12.55 29.58
CA SER A 115 -10.90 11.79 28.35
C SER A 115 -9.59 11.41 27.65
N PHE A 116 -8.57 12.26 27.71
CA PHE A 116 -7.25 11.97 27.15
C PHE A 116 -6.54 10.87 27.95
N HIS A 117 -6.60 10.92 29.27
CA HIS A 117 -6.05 9.84 30.12
C HIS A 117 -6.81 8.53 29.95
N ARG A 118 -8.13 8.57 29.74
CA ARG A 118 -8.92 7.38 29.43
C ARG A 118 -8.50 6.77 28.10
N MET A 119 -8.30 7.58 27.05
CA MET A 119 -7.75 7.14 25.78
C MET A 119 -6.40 6.42 25.95
N LEU A 120 -5.47 7.00 26.70
CA LEU A 120 -4.15 6.38 26.96
C LEU A 120 -4.26 5.04 27.66
N ARG A 121 -5.14 4.94 28.64
CA ARG A 121 -5.42 3.68 29.34
C ARG A 121 -6.01 2.63 28.40
N ASP A 122 -6.94 3.04 27.55
CA ASP A 122 -7.56 2.16 26.58
C ASP A 122 -6.56 1.70 25.50
N ILE A 123 -5.58 2.52 25.09
CA ILE A 123 -4.47 2.10 24.23
C ILE A 123 -3.69 0.94 24.87
N VAL A 124 -3.27 1.09 26.14
CA VAL A 124 -2.52 0.04 26.85
C VAL A 124 -3.36 -1.21 27.02
N ARG A 125 -4.65 -1.04 27.32
CA ARG A 125 -5.62 -2.15 27.45
C ARG A 125 -5.79 -2.88 26.13
N PHE A 126 -6.02 -2.18 25.02
CA PHE A 126 -6.17 -2.75 23.68
C PHE A 126 -4.91 -3.52 23.27
N ASN A 127 -3.74 -2.97 23.50
CA ASN A 127 -2.48 -3.63 23.16
C ASN A 127 -2.32 -5.01 23.85
N ARG A 128 -2.90 -5.18 25.02
CA ARG A 128 -2.92 -6.45 25.75
C ARG A 128 -4.06 -7.36 25.27
N GLU A 129 -5.28 -6.84 25.19
CA GLU A 129 -6.50 -7.63 24.96
C GLU A 129 -6.67 -8.04 23.50
N ALA A 130 -6.23 -7.21 22.54
CA ALA A 130 -6.33 -7.53 21.11
C ALA A 130 -5.53 -8.79 20.72
N ARG A 131 -4.60 -9.25 21.55
CA ARG A 131 -3.86 -10.51 21.30
C ARG A 131 -4.78 -11.74 21.37
N SER A 132 -5.82 -11.73 22.20
CA SER A 132 -6.79 -12.83 22.26
C SER A 132 -7.61 -12.98 20.98
N LEU A 133 -7.78 -11.91 20.19
CA LEU A 133 -8.42 -11.99 18.87
C LEU A 133 -7.61 -12.83 17.88
N LEU A 134 -6.28 -12.90 18.07
CA LEU A 134 -5.40 -13.70 17.19
C LEU A 134 -5.61 -15.20 17.42
N GLU A 135 -5.96 -15.59 18.64
CA GLU A 135 -6.18 -16.98 19.04
C GLU A 135 -7.58 -17.47 18.65
N ALA A 136 -8.57 -16.58 18.70
CA ALA A 136 -9.97 -16.90 18.43
C ALA A 136 -10.24 -17.24 16.95
N GLY A 137 -9.50 -16.65 16.02
CA GLY A 137 -9.63 -16.90 14.57
C GLY A 137 -11.00 -16.53 13.98
N ASP A 138 -11.83 -15.78 14.70
CA ASP A 138 -13.17 -15.36 14.27
C ASP A 138 -13.09 -14.06 13.48
N ASP A 139 -13.27 -14.16 12.16
CA ASP A 139 -13.32 -13.02 11.25
C ASP A 139 -14.73 -12.41 11.11
N SER A 140 -15.74 -12.94 11.80
CA SER A 140 -17.12 -12.42 11.76
C SER A 140 -17.30 -11.18 12.64
N LEU A 141 -16.53 -11.05 13.71
CA LEU A 141 -16.61 -9.91 14.65
C LEU A 141 -15.95 -8.67 14.01
N THR A 142 -16.73 -7.59 13.92
CA THR A 142 -16.18 -6.31 13.42
C THR A 142 -15.38 -5.58 14.51
N LEU A 143 -14.48 -4.69 14.11
CA LEU A 143 -13.74 -3.82 15.04
C LEU A 143 -14.71 -2.97 15.88
N GLY A 144 -15.78 -2.46 15.26
CA GLY A 144 -16.81 -1.69 15.95
C GLY A 144 -17.49 -2.48 17.06
N ASP A 145 -17.94 -3.70 16.76
CA ASP A 145 -18.57 -4.59 17.73
C ASP A 145 -17.61 -4.96 18.86
N TYR A 146 -16.36 -5.28 18.51
CA TYR A 146 -15.34 -5.56 19.51
C TYR A 146 -15.11 -4.39 20.47
N LEU A 147 -14.98 -3.18 19.94
CA LEU A 147 -14.79 -1.97 20.76
C LEU A 147 -16.01 -1.67 21.63
N HIS A 148 -17.21 -1.83 21.10
CA HIS A 148 -18.47 -1.62 21.81
C HIS A 148 -18.66 -2.63 22.94
N ASN A 149 -18.56 -3.92 22.64
CA ASN A 149 -18.77 -5.02 23.59
C ASN A 149 -17.77 -5.00 24.76
N ASN A 150 -16.57 -4.49 24.50
CA ASN A 150 -15.54 -4.33 25.52
C ASN A 150 -15.50 -2.94 26.15
N HIS A 151 -16.49 -2.09 25.91
CA HIS A 151 -16.65 -0.76 26.53
C HIS A 151 -15.42 0.15 26.37
N TYR A 152 -14.81 0.16 25.20
CA TYR A 152 -13.76 1.12 24.88
C TYR A 152 -14.31 2.54 24.79
N SER A 153 -13.53 3.54 25.22
CA SER A 153 -14.01 4.93 25.22
C SER A 153 -14.09 5.51 23.80
N THR A 154 -15.05 6.41 23.60
CA THR A 154 -15.16 7.20 22.38
C THR A 154 -13.86 7.96 22.06
N ALA A 155 -13.15 8.43 23.10
CA ALA A 155 -11.86 9.10 22.91
C ALA A 155 -10.80 8.16 22.31
N PHE A 156 -10.75 6.88 22.72
CA PHE A 156 -9.89 5.87 22.12
C PHE A 156 -10.28 5.58 20.66
N THR A 157 -11.57 5.37 20.42
CA THR A 157 -12.10 5.08 19.09
C THR A 157 -11.82 6.25 18.15
N ASP A 158 -12.18 7.46 18.56
CA ASP A 158 -12.19 8.65 17.69
C ASP A 158 -10.82 9.29 17.49
N TYR A 159 -9.90 9.16 18.45
CA TYR A 159 -8.62 9.87 18.40
C TYR A 159 -7.42 8.94 18.34
N TYR A 160 -7.60 7.63 18.34
CA TYR A 160 -6.49 6.69 18.22
C TYR A 160 -6.75 5.58 17.20
N ILE A 161 -7.77 4.70 17.43
CA ILE A 161 -7.88 3.46 16.66
C ILE A 161 -8.37 3.70 15.23
N ILE A 162 -9.44 4.50 15.04
CA ILE A 162 -9.91 4.89 13.71
C ILE A 162 -8.85 5.72 12.98
N PRO A 163 -8.27 6.79 13.57
CA PRO A 163 -7.17 7.53 12.95
C PRO A 163 -6.00 6.67 12.50
N MET A 164 -5.58 5.74 13.33
CA MET A 164 -4.46 4.85 13.01
C MET A 164 -4.80 3.92 11.84
N GLY A 165 -5.95 3.23 11.91
CA GLY A 165 -6.38 2.34 10.84
C GLY A 165 -6.63 3.08 9.52
N ALA A 166 -7.36 4.18 9.57
CA ALA A 166 -7.64 4.99 8.37
C ALA A 166 -6.35 5.52 7.71
N ALA A 167 -5.37 5.94 8.50
CA ALA A 167 -4.09 6.40 7.98
C ALA A 167 -3.26 5.26 7.35
N ILE A 168 -3.27 4.06 7.95
CA ILE A 168 -2.51 2.89 7.46
C ILE A 168 -3.01 2.45 6.08
N TRP A 169 -4.33 2.37 5.89
CA TRP A 169 -4.93 1.85 4.66
C TRP A 169 -5.46 2.93 3.71
N SER A 170 -5.25 4.21 4.03
CA SER A 170 -5.81 5.34 3.28
C SER A 170 -7.33 5.22 3.07
N ALA A 171 -8.02 4.66 4.06
CA ALA A 171 -9.41 4.25 4.00
C ALA A 171 -10.34 5.28 4.66
N GLU A 172 -11.62 5.28 4.24
CA GLU A 172 -12.67 6.07 4.88
C GLU A 172 -12.77 5.77 6.38
N PRO A 173 -12.71 6.77 7.27
CA PRO A 173 -12.70 6.54 8.73
C PRO A 173 -13.90 5.75 9.24
N ARG A 174 -15.10 5.95 8.66
CA ARG A 174 -16.33 5.25 9.06
C ARG A 174 -16.26 3.74 8.77
N ARG A 175 -15.61 3.34 7.68
CA ARG A 175 -15.46 1.95 7.28
C ARG A 175 -14.51 1.17 8.19
N MET A 176 -13.64 1.85 8.93
CA MET A 176 -12.73 1.17 9.85
C MET A 176 -13.46 0.37 10.93
N LEU A 177 -14.66 0.79 11.34
CA LEU A 177 -15.47 0.03 12.32
C LEU A 177 -16.04 -1.27 11.76
N SER A 178 -16.22 -1.37 10.43
CA SER A 178 -16.68 -2.59 9.77
C SER A 178 -15.52 -3.56 9.42
N PHE A 179 -14.28 -3.18 9.71
CA PHE A 179 -13.12 -4.03 9.46
C PHE A 179 -13.14 -5.26 10.40
N PRO A 180 -12.78 -6.49 9.95
CA PRO A 180 -12.70 -7.65 10.82
C PRO A 180 -11.70 -7.43 11.96
N ALA A 181 -12.14 -7.61 13.20
CA ALA A 181 -11.34 -7.31 14.40
C ALA A 181 -10.07 -8.17 14.47
N SER A 182 -10.15 -9.45 14.10
CA SER A 182 -9.04 -10.40 14.08
C SER A 182 -7.96 -9.97 13.06
N SER A 183 -8.38 -9.60 11.84
CA SER A 183 -7.47 -9.13 10.78
C SER A 183 -6.79 -7.82 11.14
N PHE A 184 -7.54 -6.90 11.78
CA PHE A 184 -6.99 -5.65 12.31
C PHE A 184 -5.95 -5.91 13.41
N ALA A 185 -6.27 -6.76 14.38
CA ALA A 185 -5.37 -7.13 15.46
C ALA A 185 -4.10 -7.84 14.94
N ARG A 186 -4.25 -8.72 13.96
CA ARG A 186 -3.14 -9.44 13.30
C ARG A 186 -2.18 -8.46 12.62
N PHE A 187 -2.71 -7.50 11.88
CA PHE A 187 -1.89 -6.45 11.28
C PHE A 187 -1.11 -5.66 12.34
N PHE A 188 -1.80 -5.23 13.41
CA PHE A 188 -1.17 -4.49 14.51
C PHE A 188 -0.08 -5.32 15.22
N ALA A 189 -0.32 -6.61 15.44
CA ALA A 189 0.67 -7.51 16.02
C ALA A 189 1.90 -7.67 15.12
N ASN A 190 1.71 -7.96 13.84
CA ASN A 190 2.79 -8.17 12.87
C ASN A 190 3.68 -6.93 12.72
N HIS A 191 3.10 -5.73 12.78
CA HIS A 191 3.84 -4.47 12.64
C HIS A 191 4.31 -3.89 13.98
N GLY A 192 4.23 -4.65 15.07
CA GLY A 192 4.67 -4.23 16.40
C GLY A 192 3.86 -3.07 16.99
N LEU A 193 2.66 -2.77 16.44
CA LEU A 193 1.80 -1.67 16.91
C LEU A 193 1.12 -1.98 18.24
N LEU A 194 1.01 -3.27 18.63
CA LEU A 194 0.57 -3.71 19.94
C LEU A 194 1.71 -3.66 21.00
N ASN A 195 2.90 -3.25 20.61
CA ASN A 195 4.06 -3.18 21.51
C ASN A 195 4.36 -1.73 21.88
N ILE A 196 4.74 -1.49 23.14
CA ILE A 196 5.27 -0.20 23.60
C ILE A 196 6.80 -0.15 23.38
N LYS A 197 7.47 -1.27 23.62
CA LYS A 197 8.90 -1.49 23.40
C LYS A 197 9.06 -2.63 22.39
N ASN A 198 10.26 -2.79 21.84
CA ASN A 198 10.55 -3.82 20.85
C ASN A 198 9.61 -3.71 19.64
N ARG A 199 9.78 -2.65 18.88
CA ARG A 199 9.08 -2.36 17.62
C ARG A 199 10.02 -2.56 16.45
N PRO A 200 9.52 -2.87 15.25
CA PRO A 200 10.34 -2.94 14.06
C PRO A 200 11.03 -1.61 13.77
N GLN A 201 12.23 -1.66 13.22
CA GLN A 201 12.90 -0.48 12.69
C GLN A 201 12.33 -0.17 11.31
N TRP A 202 11.65 0.95 11.20
CA TRP A 202 11.21 1.46 9.92
C TRP A 202 12.38 2.08 9.15
N ARG A 203 12.34 1.92 7.85
CA ARG A 203 13.41 2.32 6.94
C ARG A 203 12.84 2.98 5.69
N VAL A 204 13.65 3.80 5.03
CA VAL A 204 13.40 4.36 3.69
C VAL A 204 14.56 4.02 2.78
N ILE A 205 14.31 3.99 1.48
CA ILE A 205 15.37 3.79 0.50
C ILE A 205 16.17 5.07 0.37
N ARG A 206 17.50 4.96 0.48
CA ARG A 206 18.39 6.11 0.38
C ARG A 206 18.35 6.71 -1.02
N GLY A 207 18.10 8.01 -1.12
CA GLY A 207 18.01 8.70 -2.41
C GLY A 207 16.69 8.52 -3.14
N GLY A 208 15.66 7.99 -2.46
CA GLY A 208 14.32 7.78 -3.00
C GLY A 208 14.10 6.39 -3.59
N SER A 209 12.86 5.99 -3.59
CA SER A 209 12.45 4.61 -3.96
C SER A 209 12.67 4.30 -5.44
N ARG A 210 12.73 5.30 -6.33
CA ARG A 210 13.10 5.11 -7.75
C ARG A 210 14.41 4.33 -7.92
N SER A 211 15.36 4.49 -7.01
CA SER A 211 16.69 3.86 -7.12
C SER A 211 16.62 2.33 -7.18
N TYR A 212 15.68 1.69 -6.47
CA TYR A 212 15.50 0.25 -6.59
C TYR A 212 14.77 -0.13 -7.89
N VAL A 213 13.79 0.67 -8.33
CA VAL A 213 13.07 0.42 -9.58
C VAL A 213 14.01 0.45 -10.77
N ASP A 214 14.90 1.43 -10.83
CA ASP A 214 15.89 1.55 -11.89
C ASP A 214 16.79 0.32 -12.00
N LYS A 215 17.25 -0.22 -10.85
CA LYS A 215 18.08 -1.44 -10.81
C LYS A 215 17.26 -2.71 -11.10
N LEU A 216 16.05 -2.80 -10.56
CA LEU A 216 15.15 -3.94 -10.76
C LEU A 216 14.79 -4.12 -12.24
N THR A 217 14.55 -3.01 -12.93
CA THR A 217 14.11 -3.01 -14.33
C THR A 217 15.27 -2.99 -15.36
N ALA A 218 16.51 -2.79 -14.92
CA ALA A 218 17.67 -2.72 -15.79
C ALA A 218 17.78 -3.91 -16.78
N PRO A 219 17.54 -5.18 -16.39
CA PRO A 219 17.66 -6.33 -17.29
C PRO A 219 16.64 -6.34 -18.43
N PHE A 220 15.47 -5.72 -18.24
CA PHE A 220 14.37 -5.73 -19.20
C PHE A 220 13.83 -4.33 -19.55
N ARG A 221 14.63 -3.29 -19.32
CA ARG A 221 14.21 -1.90 -19.53
C ARG A 221 13.74 -1.60 -20.96
N GLN A 222 14.37 -2.23 -21.95
CA GLN A 222 14.02 -2.06 -23.37
C GLN A 222 12.70 -2.74 -23.76
N GLN A 223 12.22 -3.68 -22.95
CA GLN A 223 10.97 -4.39 -23.15
C GLN A 223 9.76 -3.66 -22.51
N ILE A 224 10.00 -2.55 -21.78
CA ILE A 224 8.94 -1.75 -21.18
C ILE A 224 8.40 -0.73 -22.17
N ARG A 225 7.10 -0.77 -22.39
CA ARG A 225 6.35 0.18 -23.23
C ARG A 225 5.53 1.10 -22.35
N LEU A 226 5.99 2.31 -22.14
CA LEU A 226 5.27 3.38 -21.43
C LEU A 226 4.14 3.97 -22.28
N ASN A 227 3.18 4.66 -21.62
CA ASN A 227 2.01 5.27 -22.27
C ASN A 227 1.25 4.27 -23.16
N THR A 228 1.25 2.99 -22.77
CA THR A 228 0.68 1.89 -23.54
C THR A 228 -0.37 1.15 -22.69
N PRO A 229 -1.53 1.77 -22.42
CA PRO A 229 -2.58 1.13 -21.64
C PRO A 229 -3.14 -0.09 -22.38
N VAL A 230 -3.23 -1.22 -21.68
CA VAL A 230 -3.92 -2.39 -22.21
C VAL A 230 -5.43 -2.18 -22.08
N THR A 231 -6.15 -2.31 -23.19
CA THR A 231 -7.60 -2.08 -23.25
C THR A 231 -8.42 -3.37 -23.36
N GLY A 232 -7.77 -4.50 -23.59
CA GLY A 232 -8.45 -5.78 -23.68
C GLY A 232 -7.50 -6.96 -23.69
N ILE A 233 -7.91 -8.03 -23.01
CA ILE A 233 -7.24 -9.33 -22.98
C ILE A 233 -8.26 -10.38 -23.38
N ARG A 234 -7.95 -11.19 -24.39
CA ARG A 234 -8.75 -12.33 -24.80
C ARG A 234 -7.89 -13.58 -24.78
N ARG A 235 -8.36 -14.61 -24.11
CA ARG A 235 -7.61 -15.86 -23.93
C ARG A 235 -8.18 -16.95 -24.82
N HIS A 236 -7.30 -17.58 -25.56
CA HIS A 236 -7.59 -18.71 -26.44
C HIS A 236 -6.97 -20.00 -25.89
N ALA A 237 -7.30 -21.14 -26.48
CA ALA A 237 -6.73 -22.41 -26.05
C ALA A 237 -5.19 -22.46 -26.17
N THR A 238 -4.62 -21.83 -27.19
CA THR A 238 -3.18 -21.88 -27.50
C THR A 238 -2.41 -20.60 -27.19
N HIS A 239 -3.07 -19.45 -27.03
CA HIS A 239 -2.43 -18.15 -26.84
C HIS A 239 -3.35 -17.15 -26.16
N VAL A 240 -2.79 -15.99 -25.82
CA VAL A 240 -3.49 -14.81 -25.29
C VAL A 240 -3.32 -13.67 -26.27
N GLU A 241 -4.41 -12.96 -26.58
CA GLU A 241 -4.37 -11.69 -27.32
C GLU A 241 -4.43 -10.52 -26.35
N VAL A 242 -3.47 -9.62 -26.42
CA VAL A 242 -3.43 -8.35 -25.68
C VAL A 242 -3.65 -7.21 -26.64
N SER A 243 -4.60 -6.34 -26.34
CA SER A 243 -4.96 -5.17 -27.15
C SER A 243 -4.49 -3.88 -26.47
N SER A 244 -3.82 -3.01 -27.22
CA SER A 244 -3.44 -1.68 -26.77
C SER A 244 -3.62 -0.65 -27.90
N PRO A 245 -3.94 0.62 -27.58
CA PRO A 245 -4.03 1.68 -28.59
C PRO A 245 -2.72 1.82 -29.38
N GLY A 246 -2.83 1.97 -30.67
CA GLY A 246 -1.67 2.15 -31.59
C GLY A 246 -0.94 0.86 -31.97
N ASN A 247 -1.00 -0.20 -31.16
CA ASN A 247 -0.32 -1.48 -31.45
C ASN A 247 -1.29 -2.58 -31.94
N GLY A 248 -2.60 -2.35 -31.85
CA GLY A 248 -3.62 -3.32 -32.24
C GLY A 248 -3.71 -4.50 -31.29
N ARG A 249 -3.70 -5.74 -31.83
CA ARG A 249 -3.73 -7.00 -31.06
C ARG A 249 -2.41 -7.72 -31.24
N GLU A 250 -1.77 -8.07 -30.11
CA GLU A 250 -0.54 -8.84 -30.10
C GLU A 250 -0.79 -10.20 -29.42
N ARG A 251 -0.09 -11.24 -29.89
CA ARG A 251 -0.22 -12.62 -29.38
C ARG A 251 0.93 -12.95 -28.44
N PHE A 252 0.59 -13.60 -27.34
CA PHE A 252 1.49 -14.07 -26.28
C PHE A 252 1.11 -15.50 -25.88
N ASP A 253 2.07 -16.25 -25.37
CA ASP A 253 1.81 -17.58 -24.83
C ASP A 253 1.09 -17.49 -23.48
N HIS A 254 1.49 -16.52 -22.65
CA HIS A 254 0.94 -16.26 -21.31
C HIS A 254 0.85 -14.77 -21.02
N VAL A 255 0.03 -14.40 -20.02
CA VAL A 255 -0.08 -13.02 -19.51
C VAL A 255 -0.02 -12.98 -17.99
N PHE A 256 0.84 -12.11 -17.45
CA PHE A 256 0.88 -11.70 -16.05
C PHE A 256 0.17 -10.36 -15.91
N ILE A 257 -0.89 -10.33 -15.11
CA ILE A 257 -1.74 -9.15 -14.90
C ILE A 257 -1.42 -8.59 -13.52
N ALA A 258 -0.60 -7.53 -13.50
CA ALA A 258 0.01 -6.94 -12.31
C ALA A 258 -0.50 -5.51 -12.03
N CYS A 259 -1.73 -5.22 -12.40
CA CYS A 259 -2.46 -3.99 -12.08
C CYS A 259 -3.50 -4.24 -10.98
N HIS A 260 -4.35 -3.27 -10.66
CA HIS A 260 -5.44 -3.43 -9.70
C HIS A 260 -6.44 -4.52 -10.14
N SER A 261 -7.11 -5.16 -9.18
CA SER A 261 -8.04 -6.26 -9.48
C SER A 261 -9.25 -5.83 -10.32
N ASP A 262 -9.78 -4.63 -10.08
CA ASP A 262 -10.86 -4.03 -10.87
C ASP A 262 -10.41 -3.70 -12.31
N GLN A 263 -9.21 -3.16 -12.49
CA GLN A 263 -8.60 -2.92 -13.79
C GLN A 263 -8.33 -4.24 -14.53
N ALA A 264 -7.82 -5.26 -13.83
CA ALA A 264 -7.63 -6.59 -14.37
C ALA A 264 -8.94 -7.17 -14.90
N LEU A 265 -10.01 -7.10 -14.10
CA LEU A 265 -11.34 -7.57 -14.50
C LEU A 265 -11.90 -6.79 -15.70
N ALA A 266 -11.74 -5.48 -15.72
CA ALA A 266 -12.22 -4.62 -16.82
C ALA A 266 -11.53 -4.93 -18.16
N MET A 267 -10.26 -5.33 -18.13
CA MET A 267 -9.52 -5.71 -19.34
C MET A 267 -9.90 -7.10 -19.86
N LEU A 268 -10.34 -8.03 -19.02
CA LEU A 268 -10.70 -9.39 -19.42
C LEU A 268 -11.98 -9.41 -20.26
N ARG A 269 -11.90 -9.74 -21.54
CA ARG A 269 -13.04 -9.83 -22.44
C ARG A 269 -13.83 -11.12 -22.29
N ASP A 270 -13.24 -12.11 -21.67
CA ASP A 270 -13.74 -13.47 -21.51
C ASP A 270 -13.61 -13.97 -20.05
N ALA A 271 -13.72 -13.05 -19.08
CA ALA A 271 -13.64 -13.39 -17.66
C ALA A 271 -14.63 -14.51 -17.28
N SER A 272 -14.14 -15.52 -16.58
CA SER A 272 -14.96 -16.60 -16.03
C SER A 272 -15.82 -16.09 -14.85
N PRO A 273 -16.88 -16.82 -14.45
CA PRO A 273 -17.64 -16.49 -13.25
C PRO A 273 -16.75 -16.40 -11.99
N LEU A 274 -15.81 -17.33 -11.85
CA LEU A 274 -14.87 -17.36 -10.73
C LEU A 274 -13.95 -16.13 -10.70
N GLU A 275 -13.36 -15.75 -11.83
CA GLU A 275 -12.54 -14.55 -11.94
C GLU A 275 -13.34 -13.29 -11.62
N ARG A 276 -14.59 -13.20 -12.08
CA ARG A 276 -15.49 -12.09 -11.75
C ARG A 276 -15.73 -12.01 -10.25
N GLU A 277 -16.10 -13.12 -9.64
CA GLU A 277 -16.36 -13.21 -8.20
C GLU A 277 -15.14 -12.76 -7.40
N VAL A 278 -13.96 -13.32 -7.67
CA VAL A 278 -12.75 -13.06 -6.90
C VAL A 278 -12.22 -11.62 -7.11
N LEU A 279 -12.10 -11.17 -8.37
CA LEU A 279 -11.50 -9.88 -8.68
C LEU A 279 -12.41 -8.69 -8.33
N SER A 280 -13.75 -8.85 -8.42
CA SER A 280 -14.68 -7.78 -8.06
C SER A 280 -14.89 -7.60 -6.55
N ALA A 281 -14.52 -8.60 -5.75
CA ALA A 281 -14.66 -8.54 -4.29
C ALA A 281 -13.70 -7.54 -3.61
N ILE A 282 -12.71 -7.03 -4.34
CA ILE A 282 -11.71 -6.09 -3.82
C ILE A 282 -11.93 -4.72 -4.46
N PRO A 283 -12.71 -3.83 -3.82
CA PRO A 283 -12.96 -2.48 -4.32
C PRO A 283 -11.77 -1.56 -4.07
N TYR A 284 -11.74 -0.44 -4.77
CA TYR A 284 -10.70 0.58 -4.62
C TYR A 284 -11.29 1.92 -4.21
N GLN A 285 -10.52 2.67 -3.44
CA GLN A 285 -10.80 4.06 -3.06
C GLN A 285 -9.79 4.98 -3.72
N HIS A 286 -10.32 5.97 -4.41
CA HIS A 286 -9.55 7.06 -5.00
C HIS A 286 -9.06 8.02 -3.91
N ASN A 287 -7.79 8.43 -3.98
CA ASN A 287 -7.20 9.41 -3.09
C ASN A 287 -6.51 10.52 -3.88
N ASP A 288 -6.93 11.76 -3.63
CA ASP A 288 -6.24 12.96 -4.10
C ASP A 288 -4.99 13.18 -3.25
N VAL A 289 -3.86 13.38 -3.89
CA VAL A 289 -2.55 13.48 -3.24
C VAL A 289 -1.81 14.71 -3.72
N VAL A 290 -1.32 15.51 -2.78
CA VAL A 290 -0.58 16.74 -3.08
C VAL A 290 0.77 16.74 -2.40
N LEU A 291 1.82 16.94 -3.18
CA LEU A 291 3.17 17.28 -2.68
C LEU A 291 3.25 18.81 -2.56
N HIS A 292 3.59 19.33 -1.39
CA HIS A 292 3.56 20.76 -1.09
C HIS A 292 4.50 21.14 0.06
N THR A 293 4.57 22.45 0.36
CA THR A 293 5.35 23.00 1.47
C THR A 293 4.51 23.76 2.50
N ASP A 294 3.19 23.64 2.46
CA ASP A 294 2.29 24.34 3.35
C ASP A 294 2.22 23.71 4.74
N THR A 295 2.94 24.25 5.70
CA THR A 295 2.98 23.76 7.09
C THR A 295 1.75 24.10 7.93
N SER A 296 0.78 24.87 7.41
CA SER A 296 -0.48 25.19 8.12
C SER A 296 -1.34 23.95 8.38
N LEU A 297 -1.16 22.90 7.55
CA LEU A 297 -1.85 21.63 7.73
C LEU A 297 -1.31 20.85 8.93
N LEU A 298 -0.05 21.08 9.35
CA LEU A 298 0.52 20.42 10.51
C LEU A 298 -0.09 20.96 11.83
N PRO A 299 0.05 20.23 12.96
CA PRO A 299 -0.35 20.74 14.26
C PRO A 299 0.26 22.12 14.58
N ARG A 300 -0.48 22.98 15.27
CA ARG A 300 0.03 24.29 15.71
C ARG A 300 1.26 24.19 16.60
N ARG A 301 1.31 23.12 17.41
CA ARG A 301 2.45 22.83 18.28
C ARG A 301 3.49 22.04 17.50
N ARG A 302 4.65 22.61 17.21
CA ARG A 302 5.77 21.92 16.53
C ARG A 302 6.17 20.60 17.21
N LEU A 303 6.04 20.54 18.55
CA LEU A 303 6.31 19.33 19.33
C LEU A 303 5.35 18.18 18.99
N ALA A 304 4.17 18.47 18.42
CA ALA A 304 3.21 17.47 17.94
C ALA A 304 3.41 17.08 16.46
N TRP A 305 4.35 17.70 15.75
CA TRP A 305 4.65 17.32 14.37
C TRP A 305 5.16 15.90 14.31
N SER A 306 4.49 15.09 13.52
CA SER A 306 4.74 13.66 13.38
C SER A 306 5.11 13.33 11.93
N ALA A 307 5.70 12.16 11.72
CA ALA A 307 5.91 11.62 10.38
C ALA A 307 4.56 11.46 9.65
N TRP A 308 3.55 10.96 10.35
CA TRP A 308 2.17 10.84 9.90
C TRP A 308 1.26 11.71 10.76
N ASN A 309 0.61 12.71 10.17
CA ASN A 309 -0.31 13.62 10.86
C ASN A 309 -1.73 13.38 10.35
N TYR A 310 -2.55 12.69 11.13
CA TYR A 310 -3.96 12.47 10.83
C TYR A 310 -4.76 13.73 11.16
N HIS A 311 -5.62 14.15 10.24
CA HIS A 311 -6.52 15.28 10.40
C HIS A 311 -7.95 14.79 10.59
N ARG A 312 -8.52 15.05 11.76
CA ARG A 312 -9.95 14.95 11.96
C ARG A 312 -10.57 16.32 11.67
N LEU A 313 -11.10 16.48 10.48
CA LEU A 313 -11.75 17.72 10.04
C LEU A 313 -13.03 17.98 10.83
N ALA A 314 -13.53 19.22 10.79
CA ALA A 314 -14.74 19.62 11.51
C ALA A 314 -16.02 18.98 10.94
N GLY A 315 -16.08 18.82 9.62
CA GLY A 315 -17.18 18.19 8.89
C GLY A 315 -17.07 16.68 8.78
N ASP A 316 -18.06 16.08 8.12
CA ASP A 316 -18.02 14.66 7.73
C ASP A 316 -16.90 14.41 6.72
N GLN A 317 -16.20 13.29 6.89
CA GLN A 317 -15.09 12.89 6.04
C GLN A 317 -15.43 11.58 5.33
N ASP A 318 -15.57 11.64 4.01
CA ASP A 318 -15.76 10.46 3.16
C ASP A 318 -14.41 9.79 2.81
N ALA A 319 -13.30 10.45 3.11
CA ALA A 319 -11.95 9.94 2.92
C ALA A 319 -11.03 10.37 4.06
N VAL A 320 -9.94 9.61 4.25
CA VAL A 320 -8.94 9.95 5.27
C VAL A 320 -8.16 11.20 4.87
N ALA A 321 -8.02 12.16 5.78
CA ALA A 321 -7.10 13.29 5.63
C ALA A 321 -5.82 13.03 6.44
N VAL A 322 -4.70 12.86 5.74
CA VAL A 322 -3.38 12.61 6.35
C VAL A 322 -2.33 13.47 5.67
N THR A 323 -1.46 14.09 6.48
CA THR A 323 -0.28 14.80 5.97
C THR A 323 0.98 14.08 6.45
N TYR A 324 1.76 13.58 5.51
CA TYR A 324 3.07 12.98 5.73
C TYR A 324 4.15 14.07 5.75
N ASN A 325 5.00 14.06 6.76
CA ASN A 325 6.17 14.94 6.85
C ASN A 325 7.40 14.23 6.29
N MET A 326 7.77 14.58 5.06
CA MET A 326 8.84 13.91 4.34
C MET A 326 10.21 14.18 4.93
N ASN A 327 10.40 15.35 5.60
CA ASN A 327 11.63 15.64 6.30
C ASN A 327 11.89 14.64 7.44
N LEU A 328 10.84 14.24 8.17
CA LEU A 328 10.94 13.19 9.19
C LEU A 328 11.07 11.80 8.59
N LEU A 329 10.23 11.47 7.60
CA LEU A 329 10.20 10.15 7.00
C LEU A 329 11.48 9.81 6.24
N GLN A 330 11.94 10.71 5.37
CA GLN A 330 13.13 10.48 4.53
C GLN A 330 14.42 11.06 5.14
N GLY A 331 14.34 11.70 6.33
CA GLY A 331 15.51 12.31 6.99
C GLY A 331 16.11 13.45 6.16
N LEU A 332 15.27 14.30 5.56
CA LEU A 332 15.70 15.38 4.69
C LEU A 332 16.29 16.54 5.49
N SER A 333 17.52 16.94 5.16
CA SER A 333 18.21 18.11 5.76
C SER A 333 17.99 19.33 4.88
N THR A 334 16.79 19.92 4.93
CA THR A 334 16.37 21.08 4.14
C THR A 334 15.84 22.20 5.02
N GLN A 335 15.84 23.43 4.53
CA GLN A 335 15.23 24.57 5.23
C GLN A 335 13.70 24.51 5.12
N GLN A 336 13.18 24.04 4.00
CA GLN A 336 11.77 23.85 3.78
C GLN A 336 11.27 22.54 4.37
N THR A 337 9.98 22.52 4.78
CA THR A 337 9.29 21.30 5.17
C THR A 337 8.49 20.80 3.98
N TYR A 338 8.84 19.63 3.45
CA TYR A 338 8.13 18.98 2.36
C TYR A 338 7.08 18.03 2.92
N LEU A 339 5.88 18.14 2.39
CA LEU A 339 4.69 17.45 2.87
C LEU A 339 4.00 16.74 1.72
N VAL A 340 3.42 15.58 2.01
CA VAL A 340 2.51 14.88 1.11
C VAL A 340 1.18 14.75 1.84
N THR A 341 0.13 15.37 1.30
CA THR A 341 -1.21 15.35 1.92
C THR A 341 -2.20 14.58 1.06
N LEU A 342 -2.93 13.69 1.70
CA LEU A 342 -4.04 12.92 1.12
C LEU A 342 -5.37 13.58 1.49
N ASN A 343 -6.25 13.74 0.49
CA ASN A 343 -7.67 14.08 0.60
C ASN A 343 -7.98 15.34 1.42
N ASN A 344 -7.07 16.31 1.42
CA ASN A 344 -7.29 17.62 2.02
C ASN A 344 -6.64 18.74 1.19
N SER A 345 -6.66 18.59 -0.13
CA SER A 345 -6.00 19.50 -1.07
C SER A 345 -6.59 20.92 -1.09
N ALA A 346 -7.88 21.06 -0.78
CA ALA A 346 -8.56 22.35 -0.72
C ALA A 346 -8.05 23.24 0.42
N ALA A 347 -7.45 22.67 1.45
CA ALA A 347 -6.88 23.40 2.58
C ALA A 347 -5.44 23.88 2.35
N ILE A 348 -4.80 23.45 1.24
CA ILE A 348 -3.42 23.79 0.90
C ILE A 348 -3.40 25.13 0.15
N ASP A 349 -2.53 26.02 0.59
CA ASP A 349 -2.21 27.26 -0.13
C ASP A 349 -1.74 26.93 -1.56
N PRO A 350 -2.45 27.39 -2.60
CA PRO A 350 -2.11 27.08 -4.00
C PRO A 350 -0.66 27.40 -4.38
N ASP A 351 -0.09 28.46 -3.82
CA ASP A 351 1.28 28.91 -4.13
C ASP A 351 2.36 27.99 -3.53
N LYS A 352 1.97 27.09 -2.61
CA LYS A 352 2.86 26.12 -1.99
C LYS A 352 2.74 24.72 -2.57
N ILE A 353 1.88 24.52 -3.57
CA ILE A 353 1.69 23.24 -4.24
C ILE A 353 2.84 23.02 -5.22
N ILE A 354 3.53 21.88 -5.06
CA ILE A 354 4.57 21.45 -5.98
C ILE A 354 3.97 20.53 -7.05
N LYS A 355 3.15 19.56 -6.63
CA LYS A 355 2.55 18.60 -7.55
C LYS A 355 1.23 18.03 -7.03
N ARG A 356 0.28 17.84 -7.95
CA ARG A 356 -0.97 17.09 -7.70
C ARG A 356 -0.85 15.71 -8.32
N LEU A 357 -1.31 14.71 -7.59
CA LEU A 357 -1.21 13.29 -7.91
C LEU A 357 -2.53 12.59 -7.53
N SER A 358 -2.67 11.37 -7.94
CA SER A 358 -3.81 10.53 -7.63
C SER A 358 -3.35 9.09 -7.42
N TYR A 359 -3.82 8.46 -6.35
CA TYR A 359 -3.56 7.06 -6.06
C TYR A 359 -4.84 6.35 -5.64
N ASP A 360 -5.04 5.14 -6.16
CA ASP A 360 -6.13 4.28 -5.75
C ASP A 360 -5.61 3.19 -4.81
N HIS A 361 -6.29 3.01 -3.68
CA HIS A 361 -5.92 2.00 -2.70
C HIS A 361 -7.03 0.96 -2.53
N PRO A 362 -6.69 -0.34 -2.36
CA PRO A 362 -7.68 -1.37 -2.11
C PRO A 362 -8.38 -1.14 -0.77
N VAL A 363 -9.70 -1.35 -0.77
CA VAL A 363 -10.53 -1.27 0.43
C VAL A 363 -10.75 -2.68 0.98
N PHE A 364 -10.45 -2.86 2.26
CA PHE A 364 -10.54 -4.17 2.91
C PHE A 364 -11.94 -4.39 3.47
N THR A 365 -12.66 -5.33 2.87
CA THR A 365 -13.97 -5.83 3.30
C THR A 365 -13.86 -7.30 3.72
N GLN A 366 -14.88 -7.83 4.39
CA GLN A 366 -14.91 -9.27 4.73
C GLN A 366 -14.86 -10.14 3.46
N GLU A 367 -15.61 -9.75 2.43
CA GLU A 367 -15.63 -10.42 1.13
C GLU A 367 -14.26 -10.34 0.44
N GLY A 368 -13.63 -9.15 0.47
CA GLY A 368 -12.29 -8.93 -0.08
C GLY A 368 -11.23 -9.80 0.60
N ILE A 369 -11.25 -9.91 1.93
CA ILE A 369 -10.32 -10.76 2.69
C ILE A 369 -10.51 -12.25 2.35
N LYS A 370 -11.76 -12.71 2.16
CA LYS A 370 -12.02 -14.07 1.69
C LYS A 370 -11.51 -14.29 0.26
N ALA A 371 -11.72 -13.32 -0.63
CA ALA A 371 -11.25 -13.38 -2.01
C ALA A 371 -9.71 -13.43 -2.11
N GLN A 372 -9.00 -12.74 -1.23
CA GLN A 372 -7.54 -12.76 -1.17
C GLN A 372 -6.93 -14.17 -1.00
N GLN A 373 -7.63 -15.07 -0.33
CA GLN A 373 -7.20 -16.46 -0.12
C GLN A 373 -7.33 -17.32 -1.40
N ARG A 374 -8.00 -16.80 -2.43
CA ARG A 374 -8.37 -17.53 -3.63
C ARG A 374 -7.51 -17.22 -4.87
N GLN A 375 -6.34 -16.60 -4.66
CA GLN A 375 -5.40 -16.29 -5.74
C GLN A 375 -5.03 -17.55 -6.56
N ALA A 376 -4.77 -18.66 -5.88
CA ALA A 376 -4.41 -19.93 -6.52
C ALA A 376 -5.53 -20.50 -7.39
N GLU A 377 -6.81 -20.22 -7.08
CA GLU A 377 -7.94 -20.74 -7.83
C GLU A 377 -8.06 -20.14 -9.25
N ILE A 378 -7.53 -18.92 -9.44
CA ILE A 378 -7.60 -18.23 -10.74
C ILE A 378 -6.26 -18.15 -11.47
N ASN A 379 -5.13 -18.40 -10.76
CA ASN A 379 -3.81 -18.39 -11.37
C ASN A 379 -3.56 -19.66 -12.19
N GLY A 380 -2.97 -19.49 -13.37
CA GLY A 380 -2.71 -20.57 -14.33
C GLY A 380 -3.91 -20.96 -15.17
N LEU A 381 -5.11 -20.48 -14.83
CA LEU A 381 -6.29 -20.71 -15.68
C LEU A 381 -6.16 -19.90 -16.97
N ARG A 382 -6.44 -20.56 -18.11
CA ARG A 382 -6.49 -19.90 -19.41
C ARG A 382 -5.26 -19.03 -19.72
N ARG A 383 -4.06 -19.48 -19.29
CA ARG A 383 -2.76 -18.82 -19.54
C ARG A 383 -2.58 -17.46 -18.85
N SER A 384 -3.34 -17.21 -17.76
CA SER A 384 -3.33 -15.92 -17.06
C SER A 384 -2.88 -16.07 -15.62
N TYR A 385 -2.10 -15.10 -15.15
CA TYR A 385 -1.56 -15.05 -13.78
C TYR A 385 -1.79 -13.67 -13.22
N PHE A 386 -2.42 -13.59 -12.03
CA PHE A 386 -2.77 -12.34 -11.37
C PHE A 386 -1.85 -12.11 -10.18
N CYS A 387 -1.20 -10.96 -10.15
CA CYS A 387 -0.38 -10.53 -9.02
C CYS A 387 -0.61 -9.05 -8.72
N GLY A 388 -0.35 -8.64 -7.48
CA GLY A 388 -0.58 -7.29 -6.99
C GLY A 388 -0.61 -7.27 -5.46
N ALA A 389 -0.36 -6.13 -4.87
CA ALA A 389 -0.35 -5.98 -3.41
C ALA A 389 -1.72 -6.26 -2.76
N TYR A 390 -2.80 -6.16 -3.52
CA TYR A 390 -4.18 -6.38 -3.08
C TYR A 390 -4.47 -7.82 -2.62
N TRP A 391 -3.61 -8.78 -2.94
CA TRP A 391 -3.76 -10.16 -2.47
C TRP A 391 -3.47 -10.37 -0.98
N ARG A 392 -3.02 -9.32 -0.27
CA ARG A 392 -2.82 -9.30 1.19
C ARG A 392 -3.20 -7.92 1.75
N TYR A 393 -2.29 -7.26 2.46
CA TYR A 393 -2.56 -5.97 3.14
C TYR A 393 -2.33 -4.72 2.28
N GLY A 394 -1.95 -4.86 1.02
CA GLY A 394 -1.76 -3.73 0.10
C GLY A 394 -0.37 -3.08 0.14
N PHE A 395 0.61 -3.70 0.80
CA PHE A 395 1.96 -3.14 0.94
C PHE A 395 2.95 -3.72 -0.08
N HIS A 396 4.15 -3.14 -0.15
CA HIS A 396 5.18 -3.55 -1.10
C HIS A 396 5.58 -5.01 -0.96
N GLU A 397 5.75 -5.50 0.26
CA GLU A 397 6.00 -6.92 0.52
C GLU A 397 4.91 -7.81 -0.08
N ASP A 398 3.66 -7.40 0.05
CA ASP A 398 2.53 -8.17 -0.47
C ASP A 398 2.55 -8.24 -2.00
N GLY A 399 2.99 -7.16 -2.65
CA GLY A 399 3.22 -7.14 -4.08
C GLY A 399 4.32 -8.12 -4.51
N VAL A 400 5.44 -8.15 -3.79
CA VAL A 400 6.53 -9.11 -4.04
C VAL A 400 6.04 -10.54 -3.85
N VAL A 401 5.43 -10.84 -2.71
CA VAL A 401 4.92 -12.19 -2.40
C VAL A 401 3.91 -12.67 -3.43
N SER A 402 2.97 -11.80 -3.84
CA SER A 402 1.96 -12.18 -4.83
C SER A 402 2.56 -12.48 -6.21
N ALA A 403 3.63 -11.76 -6.60
CA ALA A 403 4.36 -12.04 -7.83
C ALA A 403 5.10 -13.39 -7.75
N LEU A 404 5.76 -13.66 -6.63
CA LEU A 404 6.44 -14.94 -6.41
C LEU A 404 5.45 -16.13 -6.44
N ASN A 405 4.26 -15.96 -5.84
CA ASN A 405 3.20 -16.97 -5.91
C ASN A 405 2.71 -17.20 -7.35
N ALA A 406 2.48 -16.12 -8.11
CA ALA A 406 2.06 -16.22 -9.51
C ALA A 406 3.12 -16.92 -10.38
N LEU A 407 4.40 -16.64 -10.13
CA LEU A 407 5.54 -17.30 -10.78
C LEU A 407 5.65 -18.79 -10.40
N ALA A 408 5.38 -19.14 -9.15
CA ALA A 408 5.34 -20.53 -8.71
C ALA A 408 4.27 -21.32 -9.46
N HIS A 409 3.04 -20.82 -9.51
CA HIS A 409 1.95 -21.42 -10.27
C HIS A 409 2.26 -21.51 -11.78
N PHE A 410 2.97 -20.52 -12.34
CA PHE A 410 3.40 -20.57 -13.73
C PHE A 410 4.39 -21.72 -13.98
N ARG A 411 5.40 -21.86 -13.13
CA ARG A 411 6.41 -22.92 -13.24
C ARG A 411 5.82 -24.33 -13.07
N GLU A 412 4.87 -24.49 -12.14
CA GLU A 412 4.14 -25.75 -11.94
C GLU A 412 3.37 -26.15 -13.20
N LYS A 413 2.59 -25.23 -13.78
CA LYS A 413 1.79 -25.47 -14.98
C LYS A 413 2.65 -25.72 -16.21
N ASP A 414 3.75 -25.02 -16.37
CA ASP A 414 4.70 -25.25 -17.47
C ASP A 414 5.34 -26.64 -17.37
N SER A 415 5.73 -27.07 -16.16
CA SER A 415 6.26 -28.40 -15.90
C SER A 415 5.26 -29.50 -16.21
N GLU A 416 3.98 -29.32 -15.83
CA GLU A 416 2.90 -30.27 -16.15
C GLU A 416 2.67 -30.43 -17.66
N GLN A 417 2.84 -29.35 -18.44
CA GLN A 417 2.68 -29.38 -19.91
C GLN A 417 3.88 -29.98 -20.63
N GLN A 418 5.06 -29.99 -20.01
CA GLN A 418 6.28 -30.56 -20.57
C GLN A 418 6.46 -32.05 -20.26
N LEU A 419 5.68 -32.63 -19.33
CA LEU A 419 5.69 -34.07 -19.07
C LEU A 419 5.07 -34.78 -20.28
N PRO A 420 5.80 -35.68 -20.96
CA PRO A 420 5.26 -36.41 -22.11
C PRO A 420 4.07 -37.27 -21.67
N LEU A 421 3.06 -37.34 -22.51
CA LEU A 421 1.86 -38.19 -22.40
C LEU A 421 2.21 -39.72 -22.44
N SER A 422 3.27 -40.12 -21.78
CA SER A 422 3.68 -41.51 -21.68
C SER A 422 3.36 -42.05 -20.29
N ARG A 423 2.08 -42.35 -20.06
CA ARG A 423 1.59 -43.42 -19.16
C ARG A 423 0.06 -43.46 -19.22
N ALA A 424 -0.44 -43.87 -20.39
CA ALA A 424 -1.76 -44.48 -20.49
C ALA A 424 -1.61 -45.66 -21.45
N SER A 425 -1.25 -46.78 -20.92
CA SER A 425 -1.36 -48.10 -21.54
C SER A 425 -1.66 -49.13 -20.44
#